data_54f0190856cdacf6a12a987610ff50f9
#
_entry.id   54f0190856cdacf6a12a987610ff50f9
#
_cell.length_a   1.000
_cell.length_b   1.000
_cell.length_c   1.000
_cell.angle_alpha   90.00
_cell.angle_beta   90.00
_cell.angle_gamma   90.00
#
_symmetry.space_group_name_H-M   'P 1'
#
loop_
_entity.id
_entity.type
_entity.pdbx_description
1 polymer ?
#
loop_
_entity_poly.entity_id
_entity_poly.type
_entity_poly.pdbx_seq_one_letter_code
_entity_poly.pdbx_strand_id
1 'polypeptide(L)'
;MSVFLLLAAVVVGTWNGNWFPSGRAEHRAHPDVEAATISAAAKMLANGLRAVDPAGTNDVVLCLSEMRGPKAASNLVAQIGRSGLQIVIISGYRRRDRFDQQQDAIATTLPVAEAHWSRWRGKGKMTPPRGYAFAAIVIDQATTANVYAVHLKSNYGATTAEIAAANRAKRTASIEQLLAAERPKRGRSARPVIVAGDMNADKWGRGFEGEELFGLLEAAGYANPLGKLPPDSRGTHPSRKWGDSALDYVFLRGLRSVRLPHIEPNDGLSDHYALFTLVSP
;
A
#
# COMPACT_ATOMS: atom_id res chain seq x y z
N MET A 1 -24.37 32.45 9.80
CA MET A 1 -23.99 31.57 8.71
C MET A 1 -22.79 30.74 9.18
N SER A 2 -23.01 29.48 9.55
CA SER A 2 -21.91 28.57 9.89
C SER A 2 -21.20 28.18 8.60
N VAL A 3 -19.99 28.68 8.40
CA VAL A 3 -19.12 28.18 7.35
C VAL A 3 -18.74 26.75 7.75
N PHE A 4 -19.41 25.76 7.18
CA PHE A 4 -18.87 24.39 7.22
C PHE A 4 -17.56 24.41 6.46
N LEU A 5 -16.43 24.45 7.18
CA LEU A 5 -15.17 24.05 6.58
C LEU A 5 -15.36 22.61 6.09
N LEU A 6 -15.49 22.43 4.77
CA LEU A 6 -15.34 21.11 4.19
C LEU A 6 -13.90 20.68 4.51
N LEU A 7 -13.76 19.79 5.49
CA LEU A 7 -12.46 19.14 5.75
C LEU A 7 -12.07 18.42 4.47
N ALA A 8 -10.89 18.73 3.96
CA ALA A 8 -10.35 18.10 2.76
C ALA A 8 -10.30 16.58 2.98
N ALA A 9 -11.11 15.85 2.23
CA ALA A 9 -11.08 14.40 2.27
C ALA A 9 -10.20 13.87 1.13
N VAL A 10 -9.51 12.77 1.37
CA VAL A 10 -8.59 12.13 0.42
C VAL A 10 -8.94 10.66 0.29
N VAL A 11 -9.07 10.16 -0.92
CA VAL A 11 -9.17 8.72 -1.16
C VAL A 11 -7.77 8.12 -1.08
N VAL A 12 -7.58 7.18 -0.17
CA VAL A 12 -6.35 6.39 -0.08
C VAL A 12 -6.64 4.99 -0.58
N GLY A 13 -5.88 4.54 -1.58
CA GLY A 13 -5.96 3.20 -2.12
C GLY A 13 -4.63 2.45 -2.04
N THR A 14 -4.70 1.12 -1.97
CA THR A 14 -3.53 0.25 -2.12
C THR A 14 -3.85 -0.97 -2.95
N TRP A 15 -2.87 -1.44 -3.74
CA TRP A 15 -2.98 -2.63 -4.56
C TRP A 15 -1.61 -3.27 -4.80
N ASN A 16 -1.52 -4.58 -4.58
CA ASN A 16 -0.40 -5.40 -5.03
C ASN A 16 -0.71 -5.95 -6.43
N GLY A 17 0.09 -5.58 -7.42
CA GLY A 17 -0.11 -5.91 -8.82
C GLY A 17 0.45 -7.26 -9.27
N ASN A 18 1.04 -8.06 -8.38
CA ASN A 18 1.63 -9.36 -8.68
C ASN A 18 2.57 -9.34 -9.90
N TRP A 19 3.71 -8.65 -9.78
CA TRP A 19 4.68 -8.47 -10.86
C TRP A 19 4.10 -7.74 -12.09
N PHE A 20 3.25 -6.76 -11.83
CA PHE A 20 2.51 -6.01 -12.84
C PHE A 20 3.40 -5.42 -13.95
N PRO A 21 3.01 -5.53 -15.26
CA PRO A 21 1.69 -5.94 -15.75
C PRO A 21 1.58 -7.42 -16.18
N SER A 22 2.62 -8.20 -16.19
CA SER A 22 2.55 -9.56 -16.73
C SER A 22 3.64 -10.52 -16.21
N GLY A 23 4.05 -10.35 -14.95
CA GLY A 23 5.04 -11.22 -14.33
C GLY A 23 6.49 -10.73 -14.48
N ARG A 24 7.44 -11.59 -14.17
CA ARG A 24 8.89 -11.32 -14.19
C ARG A 24 9.39 -11.06 -15.62
N ALA A 25 10.57 -10.43 -15.74
CA ALA A 25 11.16 -10.09 -17.04
C ALA A 25 11.32 -11.29 -17.97
N GLU A 26 11.67 -12.45 -17.41
CA GLU A 26 11.80 -13.72 -18.14
C GLU A 26 10.47 -14.33 -18.58
N HIS A 27 9.34 -13.83 -18.06
CA HIS A 27 7.99 -14.31 -18.35
C HIS A 27 7.08 -13.19 -18.90
N ARG A 28 7.66 -12.16 -19.52
CA ARG A 28 6.88 -11.08 -20.12
C ARG A 28 5.90 -11.61 -21.16
N ALA A 29 4.66 -11.15 -21.06
CA ALA A 29 3.69 -11.33 -22.12
C ALA A 29 4.02 -10.46 -23.34
N HIS A 30 3.37 -10.74 -24.46
CA HIS A 30 3.40 -9.87 -25.63
C HIS A 30 2.97 -8.43 -25.25
N PRO A 31 3.53 -7.38 -25.87
CA PRO A 31 3.20 -5.99 -25.55
C PRO A 31 1.70 -5.67 -25.57
N ASP A 32 0.95 -6.27 -26.50
CA ASP A 32 -0.52 -6.07 -26.58
C ASP A 32 -1.25 -6.65 -25.37
N VAL A 33 -0.80 -7.81 -24.86
CA VAL A 33 -1.35 -8.43 -23.65
C VAL A 33 -1.03 -7.56 -22.44
N GLU A 34 0.19 -7.04 -22.34
CA GLU A 34 0.55 -6.10 -21.27
C GLU A 34 -0.27 -4.81 -21.33
N ALA A 35 -0.52 -4.27 -22.53
CA ALA A 35 -1.36 -3.10 -22.72
C ALA A 35 -2.82 -3.34 -22.30
N ALA A 36 -3.38 -4.50 -22.66
CA ALA A 36 -4.72 -4.91 -22.24
C ALA A 36 -4.82 -5.08 -20.71
N THR A 37 -3.81 -5.70 -20.10
CA THR A 37 -3.72 -5.86 -18.63
C THR A 37 -3.67 -4.49 -17.93
N ILE A 38 -2.87 -3.55 -18.44
CA ILE A 38 -2.78 -2.19 -17.91
C ILE A 38 -4.14 -1.49 -17.99
N SER A 39 -4.84 -1.61 -19.11
CA SER A 39 -6.16 -0.99 -19.30
C SER A 39 -7.21 -1.58 -18.36
N ALA A 40 -7.23 -2.91 -18.22
CA ALA A 40 -8.15 -3.59 -17.30
C ALA A 40 -7.89 -3.20 -15.84
N ALA A 41 -6.62 -3.17 -15.42
CA ALA A 41 -6.23 -2.76 -14.07
C ALA A 41 -6.56 -1.29 -13.79
N ALA A 42 -6.36 -0.41 -14.75
CA ALA A 42 -6.74 1.00 -14.61
C ALA A 42 -8.25 1.17 -14.43
N LYS A 43 -9.07 0.41 -15.18
CA LYS A 43 -10.53 0.38 -15.03
C LYS A 43 -10.93 -0.13 -13.64
N MET A 44 -10.32 -1.20 -13.17
CA MET A 44 -10.56 -1.76 -11.83
C MET A 44 -10.24 -0.73 -10.75
N LEU A 45 -9.06 -0.10 -10.77
CA LEU A 45 -8.70 0.94 -9.81
C LEU A 45 -9.65 2.15 -9.88
N ALA A 46 -10.08 2.57 -11.07
CA ALA A 46 -11.07 3.62 -11.24
C ALA A 46 -12.44 3.25 -10.64
N ASN A 47 -12.86 1.98 -10.71
CA ASN A 47 -14.07 1.50 -10.05
C ASN A 47 -13.96 1.62 -8.53
N GLY A 48 -12.87 1.14 -7.93
CA GLY A 48 -12.64 1.23 -6.49
C GLY A 48 -12.60 2.68 -5.99
N LEU A 49 -11.99 3.60 -6.75
CA LEU A 49 -12.04 5.05 -6.45
C LEU A 49 -13.48 5.55 -6.43
N ARG A 50 -14.30 5.20 -7.44
CA ARG A 50 -15.72 5.62 -7.50
C ARG A 50 -16.57 5.01 -6.39
N ALA A 51 -16.28 3.80 -5.93
CA ALA A 51 -17.00 3.16 -4.84
C ALA A 51 -16.92 3.97 -3.53
N VAL A 52 -15.78 4.58 -3.23
CA VAL A 52 -15.59 5.41 -2.03
C VAL A 52 -15.81 6.91 -2.26
N ASP A 53 -15.67 7.39 -3.50
CA ASP A 53 -15.86 8.77 -3.94
C ASP A 53 -16.70 8.83 -5.23
N PRO A 54 -18.01 8.60 -5.18
CA PRO A 54 -18.87 8.57 -6.37
C PRO A 54 -18.89 9.88 -7.16
N ALA A 55 -18.77 11.02 -6.48
CA ALA A 55 -18.73 12.33 -7.11
C ALA A 55 -17.38 12.61 -7.80
N GLY A 56 -16.34 11.86 -7.46
CA GLY A 56 -15.01 12.05 -8.02
C GLY A 56 -14.36 13.39 -7.65
N THR A 57 -14.71 13.97 -6.52
CA THR A 57 -14.29 15.32 -6.12
C THR A 57 -13.13 15.36 -5.14
N ASN A 58 -12.86 14.24 -4.47
CA ASN A 58 -11.79 14.17 -3.49
C ASN A 58 -10.44 13.87 -4.13
N ASP A 59 -9.38 14.37 -3.56
CA ASP A 59 -8.02 14.04 -3.95
C ASP A 59 -7.70 12.56 -3.73
N VAL A 60 -6.65 12.06 -4.38
CA VAL A 60 -6.31 10.64 -4.42
C VAL A 60 -4.86 10.43 -4.01
N VAL A 61 -4.62 9.39 -3.21
CA VAL A 61 -3.31 8.79 -2.93
C VAL A 61 -3.40 7.31 -3.19
N LEU A 62 -2.57 6.77 -4.09
CA LEU A 62 -2.47 5.35 -4.37
C LEU A 62 -1.09 4.82 -3.99
N CYS A 63 -1.04 3.76 -3.19
CA CYS A 63 0.14 2.99 -2.86
C CYS A 63 0.12 1.68 -3.65
N LEU A 64 1.06 1.49 -4.56
CA LEU A 64 1.10 0.35 -5.47
C LEU A 64 2.32 -0.50 -5.14
N SER A 65 2.14 -1.81 -5.04
CA SER A 65 3.22 -2.78 -4.81
C SER A 65 3.37 -3.74 -5.98
N GLU A 66 4.54 -4.37 -6.09
CA GLU A 66 4.91 -5.30 -7.16
C GLU A 66 4.82 -4.70 -8.58
N MET A 67 5.06 -3.41 -8.69
CA MET A 67 5.22 -2.79 -10.00
C MET A 67 6.55 -3.22 -10.62
N ARG A 68 6.55 -3.65 -11.88
CA ARG A 68 7.76 -4.09 -12.57
C ARG A 68 8.75 -2.96 -12.83
N GLY A 69 8.29 -1.72 -12.88
CA GLY A 69 9.14 -0.56 -13.08
C GLY A 69 8.37 0.72 -13.39
N PRO A 70 9.09 1.85 -13.59
CA PRO A 70 8.47 3.16 -13.75
C PRO A 70 7.47 3.23 -14.91
N LYS A 71 7.81 2.65 -16.07
CA LYS A 71 6.95 2.69 -17.25
C LYS A 71 5.60 1.99 -17.01
N ALA A 72 5.62 0.81 -16.36
CA ALA A 72 4.40 0.07 -16.06
C ALA A 72 3.50 0.85 -15.08
N ALA A 73 4.07 1.38 -14.01
CA ALA A 73 3.36 2.18 -13.02
C ALA A 73 2.79 3.47 -13.62
N SER A 74 3.57 4.21 -14.42
CA SER A 74 3.11 5.45 -15.05
C SER A 74 2.01 5.20 -16.09
N ASN A 75 2.12 4.15 -16.90
CA ASN A 75 1.10 3.79 -17.86
C ASN A 75 -0.21 3.38 -17.19
N LEU A 76 -0.14 2.65 -16.07
CA LEU A 76 -1.31 2.30 -15.27
C LEU A 76 -2.01 3.56 -14.76
N VAL A 77 -1.27 4.42 -14.06
CA VAL A 77 -1.82 5.62 -13.41
C VAL A 77 -2.42 6.58 -14.45
N ALA A 78 -1.78 6.78 -15.59
CA ALA A 78 -2.30 7.62 -16.67
C ALA A 78 -3.65 7.13 -17.23
N GLN A 79 -3.90 5.81 -17.24
CA GLN A 79 -5.14 5.23 -17.76
C GLN A 79 -6.29 5.18 -16.73
N ILE A 80 -6.05 5.46 -15.44
CA ILE A 80 -7.13 5.54 -14.43
C ILE A 80 -8.12 6.66 -14.76
N GLY A 81 -7.69 7.68 -15.51
CA GLY A 81 -8.55 8.77 -15.95
C GLY A 81 -8.87 9.79 -14.85
N ARG A 82 -8.10 9.81 -13.76
CA ARG A 82 -8.24 10.80 -12.70
C ARG A 82 -7.32 11.98 -12.99
N SER A 83 -7.91 13.17 -13.21
CA SER A 83 -7.15 14.39 -13.49
C SER A 83 -6.10 14.68 -12.42
N GLY A 84 -4.89 15.01 -12.82
CA GLY A 84 -3.78 15.34 -11.92
C GLY A 84 -3.12 14.14 -11.23
N LEU A 85 -3.66 12.92 -11.36
CA LEU A 85 -3.07 11.74 -10.74
C LEU A 85 -1.78 11.35 -11.47
N GLN A 86 -0.66 11.33 -10.74
CA GLN A 86 0.65 11.02 -11.29
C GLN A 86 1.52 10.26 -10.29
N ILE A 87 2.46 9.46 -10.79
CA ILE A 87 3.50 8.83 -9.96
C ILE A 87 4.43 9.92 -9.44
N VAL A 88 4.57 10.00 -8.11
CA VAL A 88 5.47 10.96 -7.44
C VAL A 88 6.74 10.30 -6.93
N ILE A 89 6.69 8.99 -6.71
CA ILE A 89 7.85 8.17 -6.38
C ILE A 89 7.63 6.72 -6.82
N ILE A 90 8.67 6.08 -7.28
CA ILE A 90 8.78 4.63 -7.40
C ILE A 90 10.12 4.20 -6.86
N SER A 91 10.15 3.10 -6.11
CA SER A 91 11.39 2.56 -5.55
C SER A 91 12.34 2.03 -6.64
N GLY A 92 13.60 1.92 -6.30
CA GLY A 92 14.66 1.38 -7.17
C GLY A 92 15.33 0.17 -6.52
N TYR A 93 14.54 -0.78 -5.98
CA TYR A 93 15.12 -1.97 -5.36
C TYR A 93 15.86 -2.81 -6.39
N ARG A 94 17.05 -3.28 -6.04
CA ARG A 94 17.86 -4.16 -6.86
C ARG A 94 18.22 -5.41 -6.06
N ARG A 95 18.08 -6.55 -6.71
CA ARG A 95 18.55 -7.82 -6.18
C ARG A 95 19.79 -8.22 -6.97
N ARG A 96 20.97 -8.23 -6.32
CA ARG A 96 22.28 -8.33 -6.95
C ARG A 96 22.39 -7.19 -7.98
N ASP A 97 22.87 -7.38 -9.16
CA ASP A 97 23.03 -6.34 -10.19
C ASP A 97 21.79 -6.14 -11.08
N ARG A 98 20.65 -6.73 -10.70
CA ARG A 98 19.40 -6.65 -11.48
C ARG A 98 18.38 -5.76 -10.77
N PHE A 99 17.64 -4.98 -11.55
CA PHE A 99 16.49 -4.24 -11.07
C PHE A 99 15.45 -5.24 -10.56
N ASP A 100 15.09 -5.12 -9.28
CA ASP A 100 14.02 -5.92 -8.68
C ASP A 100 12.69 -5.45 -9.25
N GLN A 101 11.86 -6.38 -9.70
CA GLN A 101 10.60 -6.07 -10.37
C GLN A 101 9.42 -5.97 -9.40
N GLN A 102 9.68 -5.99 -8.11
CA GLN A 102 8.69 -5.78 -7.05
C GLN A 102 8.88 -4.39 -6.44
N GLN A 103 8.69 -3.35 -7.27
CA GLN A 103 8.81 -1.98 -6.83
C GLN A 103 7.55 -1.51 -6.12
N ASP A 104 7.72 -0.62 -5.13
CA ASP A 104 6.65 0.12 -4.50
C ASP A 104 6.57 1.52 -5.11
N ALA A 105 5.35 2.02 -5.35
CA ALA A 105 5.13 3.33 -5.92
C ALA A 105 4.02 4.08 -5.16
N ILE A 106 4.12 5.41 -5.17
CA ILE A 106 3.05 6.30 -4.70
C ILE A 106 2.63 7.19 -5.87
N ALA A 107 1.32 7.24 -6.11
CA ALA A 107 0.70 8.20 -7.01
C ALA A 107 -0.26 9.10 -6.24
N THR A 108 -0.37 10.37 -6.64
CA THR A 108 -1.31 11.30 -6.00
C THR A 108 -1.72 12.43 -6.95
N THR A 109 -2.89 13.03 -6.68
CA THR A 109 -3.34 14.29 -7.28
C THR A 109 -2.85 15.51 -6.51
N LEU A 110 -2.35 15.33 -5.28
CA LEU A 110 -1.98 16.38 -4.35
C LEU A 110 -0.53 16.84 -4.54
N PRO A 111 -0.19 18.08 -4.14
CA PRO A 111 1.19 18.56 -4.10
C PRO A 111 2.05 17.74 -3.14
N VAL A 112 3.31 17.53 -3.50
CA VAL A 112 4.30 16.76 -2.74
C VAL A 112 5.44 17.66 -2.29
N ALA A 113 5.69 17.69 -0.98
CA ALA A 113 6.78 18.47 -0.39
C ALA A 113 8.13 17.72 -0.43
N GLU A 114 8.07 16.38 -0.34
CA GLU A 114 9.25 15.52 -0.35
C GLU A 114 8.84 14.13 -0.84
N ALA A 115 9.70 13.47 -1.62
CA ALA A 115 9.52 12.07 -2.00
C ALA A 115 10.87 11.37 -2.10
N HIS A 116 10.97 10.18 -1.54
CA HIS A 116 12.13 9.30 -1.64
C HIS A 116 11.74 7.84 -1.41
N TRP A 117 12.68 6.94 -1.60
CA TRP A 117 12.56 5.55 -1.19
C TRP A 117 13.77 5.13 -0.38
N SER A 118 13.63 4.12 0.47
CA SER A 118 14.72 3.60 1.26
C SER A 118 14.61 2.08 1.40
N ARG A 119 15.74 1.41 1.62
CA ARG A 119 15.76 -0.01 1.96
C ARG A 119 15.67 -0.23 3.46
N TRP A 120 15.03 -1.33 3.85
CA TRP A 120 15.13 -1.79 5.22
C TRP A 120 16.56 -2.15 5.57
N ARG A 121 16.97 -1.82 6.78
CA ARG A 121 18.27 -2.18 7.32
C ARG A 121 18.18 -3.55 8.01
N GLY A 122 19.31 -4.29 8.06
CA GLY A 122 19.37 -5.58 8.72
C GLY A 122 20.79 -6.16 8.66
N LYS A 123 20.96 -7.31 9.30
CA LYS A 123 22.24 -8.03 9.29
C LYS A 123 22.06 -9.40 8.63
N GLY A 124 22.81 -9.66 7.55
CA GLY A 124 22.85 -10.96 6.90
C GLY A 124 21.47 -11.47 6.47
N LYS A 125 21.16 -12.72 6.83
CA LYS A 125 19.89 -13.38 6.51
C LYS A 125 18.66 -12.75 7.17
N MET A 126 18.85 -11.93 8.22
CA MET A 126 17.78 -11.22 8.90
C MET A 126 17.45 -9.85 8.30
N THR A 127 18.12 -9.47 7.22
CA THR A 127 17.77 -8.25 6.48
C THR A 127 16.39 -8.42 5.83
N PRO A 128 15.40 -7.56 6.14
CA PRO A 128 14.12 -7.58 5.44
C PRO A 128 14.34 -7.24 3.96
N PRO A 129 13.61 -7.88 3.04
CA PRO A 129 13.71 -7.54 1.62
C PRO A 129 13.08 -6.17 1.34
N ARG A 130 13.45 -5.54 0.22
CA ARG A 130 12.85 -4.29 -0.27
C ARG A 130 13.06 -3.11 0.70
N GLY A 131 12.04 -2.36 0.94
CA GLY A 131 12.05 -1.15 1.77
C GLY A 131 10.68 -0.50 1.78
N TYR A 132 10.65 0.82 1.57
CA TYR A 132 9.42 1.60 1.41
C TYR A 132 9.61 2.70 0.36
N ALA A 133 8.54 3.08 -0.31
CA ALA A 133 8.43 4.37 -0.98
C ALA A 133 7.75 5.37 -0.02
N PHE A 134 8.20 6.61 -0.01
CA PHE A 134 7.74 7.66 0.89
C PHE A 134 7.40 8.93 0.12
N ALA A 135 6.31 9.60 0.52
CA ALA A 135 5.99 10.94 0.08
C ALA A 135 5.38 11.76 1.24
N ALA A 136 5.85 12.99 1.43
CA ALA A 136 5.19 13.98 2.27
C ALA A 136 4.21 14.76 1.41
N ILE A 137 2.91 14.48 1.56
CA ILE A 137 1.82 14.96 0.72
C ILE A 137 1.09 16.09 1.43
N VAL A 138 0.91 17.22 0.75
CA VAL A 138 0.19 18.40 1.27
C VAL A 138 -1.30 18.19 1.04
N ILE A 139 -2.04 17.83 2.11
CA ILE A 139 -3.49 17.60 2.06
C ILE A 139 -4.25 18.93 1.98
N ASP A 140 -3.83 19.91 2.77
CA ASP A 140 -4.36 21.26 2.77
C ASP A 140 -3.29 22.26 3.26
N GLN A 141 -3.65 23.53 3.42
CA GLN A 141 -2.72 24.60 3.84
C GLN A 141 -2.07 24.35 5.21
N ALA A 142 -2.74 23.58 6.09
CA ALA A 142 -2.29 23.31 7.46
C ALA A 142 -1.71 21.90 7.63
N THR A 143 -2.07 20.98 6.75
CA THR A 143 -1.85 19.54 6.94
C THR A 143 -0.94 18.96 5.85
N THR A 144 0.21 18.47 6.25
CA THR A 144 1.06 17.60 5.42
C THR A 144 1.12 16.22 6.06
N ALA A 145 0.72 15.18 5.33
CA ALA A 145 0.77 13.80 5.78
C ALA A 145 1.99 13.07 5.22
N ASN A 146 2.62 12.25 6.02
CA ASN A 146 3.64 11.31 5.61
C ASN A 146 2.98 10.02 5.10
N VAL A 147 3.26 9.62 3.87
CA VAL A 147 2.70 8.44 3.22
C VAL A 147 3.81 7.44 2.95
N TYR A 148 3.59 6.20 3.35
CA TYR A 148 4.48 5.07 3.12
C TYR A 148 3.76 4.01 2.31
N ALA A 149 4.29 3.67 1.14
CA ALA A 149 3.92 2.45 0.42
C ALA A 149 4.91 1.36 0.78
N VAL A 150 4.41 0.22 1.25
CA VAL A 150 5.21 -0.90 1.78
C VAL A 150 4.76 -2.23 1.20
N HIS A 151 5.73 -3.14 0.99
CA HIS A 151 5.48 -4.53 0.68
C HIS A 151 6.41 -5.38 1.55
N LEU A 152 5.87 -5.97 2.61
CA LEU A 152 6.63 -6.69 3.62
C LEU A 152 6.98 -8.12 3.16
N LYS A 153 7.75 -8.84 3.98
CA LYS A 153 8.24 -10.19 3.65
C LYS A 153 7.10 -11.22 3.66
N SER A 154 6.88 -11.86 2.51
CA SER A 154 5.94 -12.97 2.36
C SER A 154 6.38 -14.24 3.10
N ASN A 155 5.39 -15.05 3.54
CA ASN A 155 5.59 -16.43 3.96
C ASN A 155 5.61 -17.41 2.79
N TYR A 156 5.41 -16.96 1.54
CA TYR A 156 5.47 -17.85 0.38
C TYR A 156 6.80 -18.62 0.33
N GLY A 157 6.72 -19.95 0.19
CA GLY A 157 7.87 -20.83 0.19
C GLY A 157 8.45 -21.12 1.59
N ALA A 158 7.80 -20.72 2.68
CA ALA A 158 8.19 -21.15 4.01
C ALA A 158 7.77 -22.63 4.22
N THR A 159 8.77 -23.51 4.19
CA THR A 159 8.56 -24.96 4.32
C THR A 159 8.70 -25.47 5.76
N THR A 160 9.19 -24.63 6.67
CA THR A 160 9.37 -24.97 8.09
C THR A 160 8.90 -23.81 8.99
N ALA A 161 8.62 -24.11 10.24
CA ALA A 161 8.23 -23.16 11.27
C ALA A 161 9.32 -22.09 11.51
N GLU A 162 10.60 -22.49 11.43
CA GLU A 162 11.75 -21.60 11.61
C GLU A 162 11.83 -20.57 10.47
N ILE A 163 11.58 -20.97 9.22
CA ILE A 163 11.54 -20.04 8.07
C ILE A 163 10.36 -19.07 8.22
N ALA A 164 9.20 -19.58 8.63
CA ALA A 164 8.03 -18.74 8.89
C ALA A 164 8.30 -17.73 10.02
N ALA A 165 8.91 -18.16 11.12
CA ALA A 165 9.31 -17.30 12.23
C ALA A 165 10.34 -16.23 11.79
N ALA A 166 11.33 -16.60 10.98
CA ALA A 166 12.31 -15.66 10.43
C ALA A 166 11.65 -14.63 9.48
N ASN A 167 10.63 -15.02 8.70
CA ASN A 167 9.88 -14.10 7.86
C ASN A 167 9.04 -13.13 8.70
N ARG A 168 8.40 -13.61 9.76
CA ARG A 168 7.67 -12.80 10.75
C ARG A 168 8.58 -11.77 11.40
N ALA A 169 9.75 -12.18 11.92
CA ALA A 169 10.72 -11.26 12.50
C ALA A 169 11.19 -10.17 11.51
N LYS A 170 11.27 -10.47 10.22
CA LYS A 170 11.58 -9.45 9.20
C LYS A 170 10.45 -8.44 9.01
N ARG A 171 9.18 -8.87 9.08
CA ARG A 171 8.03 -7.94 9.04
C ARG A 171 8.02 -7.03 10.25
N THR A 172 8.20 -7.60 11.45
CA THR A 172 8.34 -6.85 12.71
C THR A 172 9.45 -5.81 12.58
N ALA A 173 10.67 -6.21 12.20
CA ALA A 173 11.81 -5.30 12.05
C ALA A 173 11.59 -4.20 11.00
N SER A 174 10.79 -4.43 9.96
CA SER A 174 10.42 -3.41 8.99
C SER A 174 9.53 -2.33 9.62
N ILE A 175 8.51 -2.75 10.38
CA ILE A 175 7.61 -1.82 11.06
C ILE A 175 8.32 -1.06 12.18
N GLU A 176 9.19 -1.69 12.96
CA GLU A 176 10.02 -1.00 13.97
C GLU A 176 10.86 0.12 13.35
N GLN A 177 11.46 -0.13 12.18
CA GLN A 177 12.25 0.87 11.45
C GLN A 177 11.37 2.02 10.95
N LEU A 178 10.17 1.73 10.42
CA LEU A 178 9.21 2.75 10.01
C LEU A 178 8.79 3.61 11.20
N LEU A 179 8.41 2.99 12.31
CA LEU A 179 8.01 3.71 13.53
C LEU A 179 9.16 4.55 14.10
N ALA A 180 10.41 4.07 14.00
CA ALA A 180 11.58 4.83 14.42
C ALA A 180 11.81 6.06 13.50
N ALA A 181 11.58 5.94 12.19
CA ALA A 181 11.66 7.06 11.26
C ALA A 181 10.59 8.13 11.52
N GLU A 182 9.41 7.71 12.00
CA GLU A 182 8.26 8.57 12.31
C GLU A 182 8.27 9.18 13.71
N ARG A 183 9.28 8.93 14.51
CA ARG A 183 9.41 9.59 15.83
C ARG A 183 9.55 11.10 15.64
N PRO A 184 8.71 11.91 16.31
CA PRO A 184 8.81 13.35 16.22
C PRO A 184 10.22 13.83 16.59
N LYS A 185 10.81 14.65 15.73
CA LYS A 185 12.06 15.34 16.08
C LYS A 185 11.74 16.40 17.14
N ARG A 186 12.66 16.61 18.08
CA ARG A 186 12.51 17.60 19.15
C ARG A 186 12.05 18.96 18.60
N GLY A 187 10.94 19.48 19.14
CA GLY A 187 10.37 20.77 18.73
C GLY A 187 9.52 20.77 17.45
N ARG A 188 9.21 19.60 16.88
CA ARG A 188 8.27 19.47 15.75
C ARG A 188 7.03 18.70 16.14
N SER A 189 5.87 19.19 15.72
CA SER A 189 4.61 18.45 15.82
C SER A 189 4.67 17.19 14.96
N ALA A 190 4.07 16.10 15.45
CA ALA A 190 3.91 14.88 14.65
C ALA A 190 2.99 15.18 13.45
N ARG A 191 3.41 14.81 12.25
CA ARG A 191 2.56 14.84 11.07
C ARG A 191 1.58 13.66 11.12
N PRO A 192 0.40 13.79 10.50
CA PRO A 192 -0.42 12.63 10.16
C PRO A 192 0.38 11.63 9.32
N VAL A 193 0.08 10.34 9.47
CA VAL A 193 0.79 9.27 8.75
C VAL A 193 -0.19 8.29 8.15
N ILE A 194 0.09 7.89 6.92
CA ILE A 194 -0.56 6.80 6.20
C ILE A 194 0.49 5.73 5.92
N VAL A 195 0.24 4.49 6.33
CA VAL A 195 1.03 3.32 5.92
C VAL A 195 0.12 2.41 5.15
N ALA A 196 0.36 2.22 3.86
CA ALA A 196 -0.49 1.42 3.00
C ALA A 196 0.33 0.43 2.17
N GLY A 197 -0.22 -0.77 1.93
CA GLY A 197 0.44 -1.80 1.15
C GLY A 197 0.16 -3.20 1.64
N ASP A 198 0.92 -4.14 1.06
CA ASP A 198 0.88 -5.55 1.38
C ASP A 198 1.76 -5.83 2.62
N MET A 199 1.11 -6.10 3.74
CA MET A 199 1.78 -6.47 5.00
C MET A 199 2.23 -7.93 5.00
N ASN A 200 1.75 -8.75 4.04
CA ASN A 200 2.01 -10.19 3.98
C ASN A 200 1.73 -10.92 5.30
N ALA A 201 0.77 -10.42 6.04
CA ALA A 201 0.29 -10.96 7.31
C ALA A 201 -1.19 -10.65 7.46
N ASP A 202 -1.95 -11.58 7.99
CA ASP A 202 -3.38 -11.41 8.29
C ASP A 202 -3.56 -11.25 9.81
N LYS A 203 -4.12 -10.10 10.22
CA LYS A 203 -4.37 -9.80 11.63
C LYS A 203 -5.34 -10.80 12.28
N TRP A 204 -6.23 -11.37 11.50
CA TRP A 204 -7.33 -12.23 11.97
C TRP A 204 -7.22 -13.67 11.45
N GLY A 205 -6.28 -13.91 10.52
CA GLY A 205 -6.15 -15.18 9.80
C GLY A 205 -5.41 -16.25 10.59
N ARG A 206 -5.86 -17.50 10.43
CA ARG A 206 -5.13 -18.67 10.93
C ARG A 206 -3.76 -18.79 10.23
N GLY A 207 -2.74 -19.17 10.97
CA GLY A 207 -1.37 -19.29 10.47
C GLY A 207 -0.55 -17.99 10.54
N PHE A 208 -1.16 -16.92 11.07
CA PHE A 208 -0.50 -15.65 11.34
C PHE A 208 -0.42 -15.33 12.84
N GLU A 209 -0.61 -16.32 13.68
CA GLU A 209 -0.49 -16.18 15.13
C GLU A 209 0.92 -15.71 15.51
N GLY A 210 0.99 -14.75 16.44
CA GLY A 210 2.26 -14.16 16.89
C GLY A 210 2.85 -13.11 15.94
N GLU A 211 2.07 -12.57 15.00
CA GLU A 211 2.46 -11.38 14.22
C GLU A 211 2.43 -10.14 15.12
N GLU A 212 3.62 -9.64 15.47
CA GLU A 212 3.79 -8.48 16.37
C GLU A 212 3.54 -7.14 15.67
N LEU A 213 3.66 -7.10 14.33
CA LEU A 213 3.58 -5.85 13.55
C LEU A 213 2.28 -5.07 13.81
N PHE A 214 1.15 -5.76 13.97
CA PHE A 214 -0.14 -5.12 14.22
C PHE A 214 -0.19 -4.48 15.61
N GLY A 215 0.31 -5.18 16.64
CA GLY A 215 0.41 -4.65 18.00
C GLY A 215 1.34 -3.43 18.08
N LEU A 216 2.45 -3.44 17.35
CA LEU A 216 3.37 -2.31 17.26
C LEU A 216 2.71 -1.08 16.64
N LEU A 217 1.97 -1.25 15.53
CA LEU A 217 1.23 -0.16 14.88
C LEU A 217 0.13 0.38 15.79
N GLU A 218 -0.65 -0.48 16.43
CA GLU A 218 -1.71 -0.08 17.37
C GLU A 218 -1.15 0.65 18.58
N ALA A 219 -0.08 0.15 19.19
CA ALA A 219 0.60 0.81 20.31
C ALA A 219 1.18 2.19 19.91
N ALA A 220 1.53 2.37 18.63
CA ALA A 220 1.97 3.65 18.08
C ALA A 220 0.81 4.58 17.64
N GLY A 221 -0.44 4.22 17.94
CA GLY A 221 -1.64 5.01 17.67
C GLY A 221 -2.16 4.96 16.23
N TYR A 222 -1.80 3.93 15.46
CA TYR A 222 -2.35 3.73 14.13
C TYR A 222 -3.70 3.00 14.19
N ALA A 223 -4.71 3.57 13.56
CA ALA A 223 -6.00 2.93 13.34
C ALA A 223 -5.98 2.10 12.04
N ASN A 224 -6.69 0.97 12.06
CA ASN A 224 -6.90 0.11 10.89
C ASN A 224 -8.38 0.15 10.47
N PRO A 225 -8.74 0.92 9.41
CA PRO A 225 -10.10 0.99 8.92
C PRO A 225 -10.70 -0.34 8.47
N LEU A 226 -9.87 -1.27 7.95
CA LEU A 226 -10.32 -2.58 7.48
C LEU A 226 -11.04 -3.37 8.59
N GLY A 227 -10.67 -3.15 9.85
CA GLY A 227 -11.33 -3.74 11.01
C GLY A 227 -12.81 -3.35 11.18
N LYS A 228 -13.29 -2.29 10.51
CA LYS A 228 -14.70 -1.87 10.52
C LYS A 228 -15.59 -2.73 9.64
N LEU A 229 -15.01 -3.49 8.69
CA LEU A 229 -15.77 -4.42 7.86
C LEU A 229 -16.14 -5.68 8.64
N PRO A 230 -17.23 -6.37 8.27
CA PRO A 230 -17.53 -7.71 8.76
C PRO A 230 -16.34 -8.66 8.50
N PRO A 231 -16.08 -9.66 9.36
CA PRO A 231 -14.94 -10.58 9.20
C PRO A 231 -14.84 -11.19 7.80
N ASP A 232 -15.94 -11.68 7.24
CA ASP A 232 -15.99 -12.34 5.94
C ASP A 232 -15.82 -11.38 4.74
N SER A 233 -15.76 -10.07 5.00
CA SER A 233 -15.62 -9.03 3.98
C SER A 233 -14.24 -8.35 4.00
N ARG A 234 -13.24 -8.89 4.73
CA ARG A 234 -11.91 -8.28 4.91
C ARG A 234 -10.86 -8.85 3.97
N GLY A 235 -11.18 -9.92 3.25
CA GLY A 235 -10.21 -10.60 2.40
C GLY A 235 -9.74 -9.74 1.23
N THR A 236 -8.44 -9.48 1.17
CA THR A 236 -7.78 -8.79 0.04
C THR A 236 -6.95 -9.74 -0.82
N HIS A 237 -6.70 -10.96 -0.35
CA HIS A 237 -5.99 -12.00 -1.07
C HIS A 237 -6.86 -13.27 -1.09
N PRO A 238 -7.65 -13.48 -2.16
CA PRO A 238 -8.53 -14.64 -2.29
C PRO A 238 -7.74 -15.91 -2.48
N SER A 239 -8.14 -17.00 -1.79
CA SER A 239 -7.51 -18.29 -1.93
C SER A 239 -8.52 -19.42 -1.82
N ARG A 240 -8.65 -20.22 -2.89
CA ARG A 240 -9.50 -21.42 -2.89
C ARG A 240 -9.05 -22.47 -1.89
N LYS A 241 -7.76 -22.51 -1.58
CA LYS A 241 -7.15 -23.54 -0.71
C LYS A 241 -7.19 -23.17 0.77
N TRP A 242 -7.00 -21.88 1.09
CA TRP A 242 -6.75 -21.43 2.45
C TRP A 242 -7.83 -20.49 2.99
N GLY A 243 -8.83 -20.15 2.16
CA GLY A 243 -9.76 -19.07 2.43
C GLY A 243 -9.13 -17.70 2.15
N ASP A 244 -9.96 -16.67 2.14
CA ASP A 244 -9.51 -15.32 1.86
C ASP A 244 -8.75 -14.74 3.06
N SER A 245 -7.63 -14.11 2.80
CA SER A 245 -6.78 -13.47 3.80
C SER A 245 -6.76 -11.96 3.62
N ALA A 246 -6.72 -11.22 4.71
CA ALA A 246 -6.48 -9.78 4.71
C ALA A 246 -4.96 -9.53 4.74
N LEU A 247 -4.34 -9.28 3.60
CA LEU A 247 -2.90 -9.01 3.50
C LEU A 247 -2.58 -7.55 3.24
N ASP A 248 -3.51 -6.82 2.61
CA ASP A 248 -3.36 -5.41 2.25
C ASP A 248 -4.10 -4.52 3.24
N TYR A 249 -3.44 -3.45 3.67
CA TYR A 249 -3.95 -2.57 4.70
C TYR A 249 -3.70 -1.10 4.37
N VAL A 250 -4.51 -0.24 4.97
CA VAL A 250 -4.28 1.20 5.13
C VAL A 250 -4.32 1.51 6.62
N PHE A 251 -3.17 1.83 7.21
CA PHE A 251 -3.06 2.27 8.60
C PHE A 251 -2.98 3.79 8.67
N LEU A 252 -3.69 4.39 9.61
CA LEU A 252 -3.86 5.84 9.75
C LEU A 252 -3.44 6.29 11.15
N ARG A 253 -2.57 7.30 11.26
CA ARG A 253 -2.28 8.01 12.50
C ARG A 253 -2.50 9.50 12.29
N GLY A 254 -3.28 10.14 13.17
CA GLY A 254 -3.65 11.56 13.03
C GLY A 254 -4.61 11.87 11.88
N LEU A 255 -5.16 10.84 11.26
CA LEU A 255 -6.24 10.87 10.25
C LEU A 255 -7.31 9.86 10.64
N ARG A 256 -8.52 10.02 10.11
CA ARG A 256 -9.63 9.09 10.34
C ARG A 256 -10.30 8.66 9.05
N SER A 257 -10.73 7.41 8.99
CA SER A 257 -11.59 6.94 7.92
C SER A 257 -13.02 7.46 8.15
N VAL A 258 -13.56 8.16 7.18
CA VAL A 258 -14.88 8.79 7.23
C VAL A 258 -15.99 7.93 6.61
N ARG A 259 -15.63 6.86 5.93
CA ARG A 259 -16.54 5.83 5.39
C ARG A 259 -15.98 4.44 5.64
N LEU A 260 -16.80 3.41 5.48
CA LEU A 260 -16.32 2.03 5.43
C LEU A 260 -15.34 1.89 4.26
N PRO A 261 -14.23 1.15 4.43
CA PRO A 261 -13.35 0.83 3.33
C PRO A 261 -14.07 -0.05 2.30
N HIS A 262 -13.58 0.00 1.07
CA HIS A 262 -14.06 -0.81 -0.04
C HIS A 262 -12.94 -1.69 -0.57
N ILE A 263 -13.23 -2.96 -0.79
CA ILE A 263 -12.33 -3.91 -1.45
C ILE A 263 -12.86 -4.13 -2.85
N GLU A 264 -12.05 -3.79 -3.86
CA GLU A 264 -12.39 -3.94 -5.26
C GLU A 264 -11.79 -5.22 -5.81
N PRO A 265 -12.60 -6.20 -6.26
CA PRO A 265 -12.11 -7.41 -6.90
C PRO A 265 -11.49 -7.11 -8.27
N ASN A 266 -10.63 -7.98 -8.77
CA ASN A 266 -9.78 -7.69 -9.92
C ASN A 266 -9.90 -8.66 -11.10
N ASP A 267 -10.86 -9.58 -11.11
CA ASP A 267 -11.12 -10.54 -12.19
C ASP A 267 -9.86 -11.30 -12.67
N GLY A 268 -8.93 -11.60 -11.77
CA GLY A 268 -7.71 -12.36 -12.06
C GLY A 268 -6.53 -11.54 -12.56
N LEU A 269 -6.58 -10.19 -12.48
CA LEU A 269 -5.45 -9.31 -12.81
C LEU A 269 -4.28 -9.43 -11.83
N SER A 270 -4.57 -9.82 -10.62
CA SER A 270 -3.64 -10.09 -9.53
C SER A 270 -4.23 -11.16 -8.61
N ASP A 271 -3.40 -11.76 -7.78
CA ASP A 271 -3.83 -12.56 -6.62
C ASP A 271 -4.24 -11.69 -5.43
N HIS A 272 -4.17 -10.35 -5.55
CA HIS A 272 -4.63 -9.38 -4.56
C HIS A 272 -5.74 -8.49 -5.10
N TYR A 273 -6.79 -8.27 -4.31
CA TYR A 273 -7.79 -7.23 -4.53
C TYR A 273 -7.26 -5.87 -4.08
N ALA A 274 -7.79 -4.79 -4.67
CA ALA A 274 -7.42 -3.45 -4.25
C ALA A 274 -8.28 -2.96 -3.07
N LEU A 275 -7.67 -2.25 -2.12
CA LEU A 275 -8.33 -1.69 -0.93
C LEU A 275 -8.37 -0.17 -1.03
N PHE A 276 -9.54 0.42 -0.77
CA PHE A 276 -9.76 1.88 -0.78
C PHE A 276 -10.44 2.36 0.50
N THR A 277 -10.08 3.55 0.97
CA THR A 277 -10.75 4.22 2.08
C THR A 277 -10.76 5.73 1.87
N LEU A 278 -11.83 6.41 2.30
CA LEU A 278 -11.91 7.87 2.32
C LEU A 278 -11.45 8.35 3.70
N VAL A 279 -10.47 9.24 3.75
CA VAL A 279 -9.87 9.75 4.98
C VAL A 279 -9.98 11.27 5.09
N SER A 280 -10.00 11.78 6.31
CA SER A 280 -9.90 13.21 6.60
C SER A 280 -8.99 13.46 7.80
N PRO A 281 -8.42 14.67 7.93
CA PRO A 281 -7.75 15.12 9.15
C PRO A 281 -8.59 15.05 10.41
#